data_165af476723b7271381a88cf8cd6f137
#
_entry.id   165af476723b7271381a88cf8cd6f137
#
_cell.length_a   1.000
_cell.length_b   1.000
_cell.length_c   1.000
_cell.angle_alpha   90.00
_cell.angle_beta   90.00
_cell.angle_gamma   90.00
#
_symmetry.space_group_name_H-M   'P 1'
#
loop_
_entity.id
_entity.type
_entity.pdbx_description
1 polymer ?
#
loop_
_entity_poly.entity_id
_entity_poly.type
_entity_poly.pdbx_seq_one_letter_code
_entity_poly.pdbx_strand_id
1 'polypeptide(L)' 'MAVAMKLSDDLVEDAKTVAAAEHRSVPKQIEYWARIGKAVLDNPDLPLKMIQDTMLSLEEAKAGQVAKYQFG' A
#
# COMPACT_ATOMS: atom_id res chain seq x y z
N MET A 1 15.32 -4.73 -4.31
CA MET A 1 15.44 -6.00 -5.06
C MET A 1 14.08 -6.33 -5.69
N ALA A 2 14.06 -6.58 -6.99
CA ALA A 2 12.82 -6.91 -7.69
C ALA A 2 12.61 -8.43 -7.70
N VAL A 3 11.41 -8.86 -7.35
CA VAL A 3 11.04 -10.27 -7.40
C VAL A 3 9.89 -10.40 -8.39
N ALA A 4 10.04 -11.29 -9.37
CA ALA A 4 8.98 -11.58 -10.31
C ALA A 4 7.97 -12.52 -9.66
N MET A 5 6.71 -12.15 -9.73
CA MET A 5 5.60 -12.94 -9.21
C MET A 5 4.52 -13.05 -10.24
N LYS A 6 3.91 -14.23 -10.31
CA LYS A 6 2.75 -14.43 -11.15
C LYS A 6 1.49 -14.23 -10.31
N LEU A 7 0.67 -13.28 -10.69
CA LEU A 7 -0.58 -12.95 -10.00
C LEU A 7 -1.76 -13.27 -10.90
N SER A 8 -2.93 -13.49 -10.30
CA SER A 8 -4.14 -13.74 -11.07
C SER A 8 -4.54 -12.50 -11.86
N ASP A 9 -5.12 -12.71 -13.04
CA ASP A 9 -5.55 -11.60 -13.89
C ASP A 9 -6.63 -10.77 -13.20
N ASP A 10 -7.53 -11.41 -12.46
CA ASP A 10 -8.59 -10.71 -11.74
C ASP A 10 -8.04 -9.73 -10.72
N LEU A 11 -7.04 -10.15 -9.95
CA LEU A 11 -6.40 -9.29 -8.96
C LEU A 11 -5.70 -8.11 -9.63
N VAL A 12 -5.01 -8.37 -10.73
CA VAL A 12 -4.30 -7.31 -11.45
C VAL A 12 -5.28 -6.29 -12.02
N GLU A 13 -6.40 -6.73 -12.58
CA GLU A 13 -7.42 -5.83 -13.11
C GLU A 13 -8.04 -4.97 -12.01
N ASP A 14 -8.35 -5.55 -10.85
CA ASP A 14 -8.85 -4.81 -9.71
C ASP A 14 -7.83 -3.78 -9.25
N ALA A 15 -6.55 -4.16 -9.22
CA ALA A 15 -5.48 -3.27 -8.81
C ALA A 15 -5.33 -2.09 -9.77
N LYS A 16 -5.47 -2.32 -11.08
CA LYS A 16 -5.41 -1.24 -12.06
C LYS A 16 -6.48 -0.18 -11.81
N THR A 17 -7.70 -0.62 -11.56
CA THR A 17 -8.83 0.29 -11.33
C THR A 17 -8.62 1.12 -10.07
N VAL A 18 -8.25 0.48 -8.96
CA VAL A 18 -8.07 1.16 -7.69
C VAL A 18 -6.82 2.04 -7.70
N ALA A 19 -5.74 1.55 -8.30
CA ALA A 19 -4.49 2.30 -8.40
C ALA A 19 -4.70 3.61 -9.14
N ALA A 20 -5.46 3.60 -10.22
CA ALA A 20 -5.78 4.81 -10.98
C ALA A 20 -6.54 5.81 -10.12
N ALA A 21 -7.52 5.35 -9.34
CA ALA A 21 -8.30 6.20 -8.45
C ALA A 21 -7.47 6.78 -7.30
N GLU A 22 -6.50 6.03 -6.80
CA GLU A 22 -5.68 6.43 -5.66
C GLU A 22 -4.32 7.01 -6.08
N HIS A 23 -4.09 7.18 -7.37
CA HIS A 23 -2.83 7.73 -7.90
C HIS A 23 -1.61 6.92 -7.50
N ARG A 24 -1.73 5.58 -7.57
CA ARG A 24 -0.64 4.66 -7.30
C ARG A 24 -0.29 3.86 -8.53
N SER A 25 0.94 3.33 -8.57
CA SER A 25 1.27 2.31 -9.58
C SER A 25 0.61 0.99 -9.20
N VAL A 26 0.40 0.11 -10.17
CA VAL A 26 -0.20 -1.21 -9.91
C VAL A 26 0.62 -2.02 -8.90
N PRO A 27 1.95 -2.14 -9.04
CA PRO A 27 2.74 -2.85 -8.03
C PRO A 27 2.61 -2.26 -6.63
N LYS A 28 2.57 -0.94 -6.50
CA LYS A 28 2.43 -0.28 -5.20
C LYS A 28 1.06 -0.53 -4.59
N GLN A 29 0.01 -0.57 -5.42
CA GLN A 29 -1.33 -0.87 -4.94
C GLN A 29 -1.42 -2.28 -4.38
N ILE A 30 -0.85 -3.25 -5.08
CA ILE A 30 -0.84 -4.63 -4.63
C ILE A 30 -0.01 -4.77 -3.35
N GLU A 31 1.13 -4.10 -3.28
CA GLU A 31 1.98 -4.10 -2.09
C GLU A 31 1.22 -3.52 -0.88
N TYR A 32 0.49 -2.44 -1.08
CA TYR A 32 -0.33 -1.82 -0.03
C TYR A 32 -1.36 -2.81 0.51
N TRP A 33 -2.09 -3.46 -0.40
CA TRP A 33 -3.09 -4.47 0.00
C TRP A 33 -2.46 -5.64 0.75
N ALA A 34 -1.29 -6.09 0.28
CA ALA A 34 -0.58 -7.20 0.92
C ALA A 34 -0.16 -6.83 2.35
N ARG A 35 0.32 -5.62 2.55
CA ARG A 35 0.72 -5.13 3.88
C ARG A 35 -0.48 -5.02 4.82
N ILE A 36 -1.60 -4.51 4.33
CA ILE A 36 -2.83 -4.44 5.12
C ILE A 36 -3.30 -5.84 5.48
N GLY A 37 -3.33 -6.75 4.50
CA GLY A 37 -3.75 -8.13 4.75
C GLY A 37 -2.89 -8.81 5.79
N LYS A 38 -1.57 -8.64 5.70
CA LYS A 38 -0.65 -9.20 6.70
C LYS A 38 -0.90 -8.60 8.07
N ALA A 39 -1.08 -7.28 8.15
CA ALA A 39 -1.32 -6.61 9.42
C ALA A 39 -2.62 -7.09 10.07
N VAL A 40 -3.67 -7.32 9.28
CA VAL A 40 -4.94 -7.86 9.79
C VAL A 40 -4.74 -9.26 10.35
N LEU A 41 -4.01 -10.11 9.63
CA LEU A 41 -3.76 -11.47 10.08
C LEU A 41 -2.89 -11.53 11.32
N ASP A 42 -1.92 -10.63 11.43
CA ASP A 42 -1.03 -10.55 12.60
C ASP A 42 -1.72 -9.93 13.82
N ASN A 43 -2.75 -9.10 13.59
CA ASN A 43 -3.41 -8.35 14.65
C ASN A 43 -4.94 -8.48 14.54
N PRO A 44 -5.48 -9.70 14.74
CA PRO A 44 -6.92 -9.92 14.55
C PRO A 44 -7.80 -9.12 15.51
N ASP A 45 -7.24 -8.62 16.60
CA ASP A 45 -7.98 -7.82 17.58
C ASP A 45 -8.14 -6.36 17.19
N LEU A 46 -7.38 -5.88 16.19
CA LEU A 46 -7.44 -4.49 15.78
C LEU A 46 -8.48 -4.27 14.69
N PRO A 47 -9.26 -3.18 14.77
CA PRO A 47 -10.19 -2.83 13.69
C PRO A 47 -9.43 -2.53 12.39
N LEU A 48 -10.01 -2.91 11.28
CA LEU A 48 -9.42 -2.65 9.96
C LEU A 48 -9.13 -1.17 9.75
N LYS A 49 -10.02 -0.31 10.19
CA LYS A 49 -9.84 1.14 10.04
C LYS A 49 -8.57 1.63 10.73
N MET A 50 -8.29 1.11 11.92
CA MET A 50 -7.08 1.47 12.66
C MET A 50 -5.82 1.05 11.88
N ILE A 51 -5.84 -0.12 11.28
CA ILE A 51 -4.74 -0.61 10.47
C ILE A 51 -4.55 0.26 9.23
N GLN A 52 -5.64 0.62 8.55
CA GLN A 52 -5.59 1.50 7.39
C GLN A 52 -5.04 2.88 7.74
N ASP A 53 -5.48 3.44 8.87
CA ASP A 53 -5.01 4.75 9.33
C ASP A 53 -3.51 4.73 9.63
N THR A 54 -3.02 3.66 10.24
CA THR A 54 -1.60 3.48 10.52
C THR A 54 -0.78 3.42 9.22
N MET A 55 -1.26 2.66 8.24
CA MET A 55 -0.58 2.55 6.95
C MET A 55 -0.53 3.88 6.22
N LEU A 56 -1.61 4.64 6.27
CA LEU A 56 -1.67 5.97 5.66
C LEU A 56 -0.68 6.92 6.34
N SER A 57 -0.61 6.90 7.66
CA SER A 57 0.34 7.72 8.41
C SER A 57 1.79 7.42 8.03
N LEU A 58 2.13 6.15 7.82
CA LEU A 58 3.46 5.77 7.40
C LEU A 58 3.77 6.28 5.99
N GLU A 59 2.82 6.22 5.08
CA GLU A 59 2.99 6.76 3.73
C GLU A 59 3.19 8.28 3.77
N GLU A 60 2.43 8.98 4.57
CA GLU A 60 2.55 10.42 4.73
C GLU A 60 3.90 10.81 5.33
N ALA A 61 4.39 10.06 6.32
CA ALA A 61 5.69 10.30 6.92
C ALA A 61 6.81 10.14 5.89
N LYS A 62 6.73 9.11 5.05
CA LYS A 62 7.73 8.91 3.99
C LYS A 62 7.69 10.04 2.97
N ALA A 63 6.51 10.47 2.57
CA ALA A 63 6.34 11.58 1.65
C ALA A 63 6.90 12.87 2.24
N GLY A 64 6.66 13.13 3.52
CA GLY A 64 7.19 14.28 4.22
C GLY A 64 8.71 14.29 4.27
N GLN A 65 9.32 13.14 4.52
CA GLN A 65 10.77 13.02 4.53
C GLN A 65 11.38 13.31 3.16
N VAL A 66 10.76 12.79 2.10
CA VAL A 66 11.22 13.06 0.74
C VAL A 66 11.12 14.56 0.42
N ALA A 67 10.03 15.19 0.81
CA ALA A 67 9.85 16.62 0.59
C ALA A 67 10.91 17.45 1.30
N LYS A 68 11.30 17.08 2.53
CA LYS A 68 12.35 17.75 3.27
C LYS A 68 13.68 17.70 2.53
N TYR A 69 14.04 16.57 1.96
CA TYR A 69 15.26 16.43 1.20
C TYR A 69 15.28 17.29 -0.05
N GLN A 70 14.13 17.52 -0.65
CA GLN A 70 14.06 18.38 -1.83
C GLN A 70 14.32 19.84 -1.51
N PHE A 71 14.04 20.27 -0.32
CA PHE A 71 14.25 21.66 0.12
C PHE A 71 15.63 21.91 0.71
N GLY A 72 16.31 20.86 1.06
CA GLY A 72 17.65 20.95 1.62
C GLY A 72 18.70 20.81 0.58
#